data_a92cf962aff1d9d55c44300b579677b2
#
_entry.id   a92cf962aff1d9d55c44300b579677b2
#
_cell.length_a   1.000
_cell.length_b   1.000
_cell.length_c   1.000
_cell.angle_alpha   90.00
_cell.angle_beta   90.00
_cell.angle_gamma   90.00
#
_symmetry.space_group_name_H-M   'P 1'
#
loop_
_entity.id
_entity.type
_entity.pdbx_description
1 polymer ?
#
loop_
_entity_poly.entity_id
_entity_poly.type
_entity_poly.pdbx_seq_one_letter_code
_entity_poly.pdbx_strand_id
1 'polypeptide(L)'
;MLPGRTMGDARVRILGHPAAALAAALLLSACASAPKPTTVTGTVQTSAEINPSASHRPSPLLIRIYELKSDAAFNAADFMSLYQRDQAALAADLIAKEEFVMSPGETKTFAKTLAPDTRFIGVTAAYRDIEHAKWRSIVPVQPGQAQKVTVRAGALAVEAAIGK
;
A
#
# COMPACT_ATOMS: atom_id res chain seq x y z
N MET A 1 56.69 -22.16 -73.59
CA MET A 1 57.19 -21.99 -72.22
C MET A 1 56.58 -20.72 -71.63
N LEU A 2 55.61 -20.85 -70.79
CA LEU A 2 54.92 -19.72 -70.14
C LEU A 2 54.90 -19.99 -68.67
N PRO A 3 55.28 -19.04 -67.77
CA PRO A 3 55.23 -19.23 -66.35
C PRO A 3 53.86 -18.90 -65.81
N GLY A 4 53.44 -19.68 -64.81
CA GLY A 4 52.15 -19.60 -64.13
C GLY A 4 51.99 -18.37 -63.28
N ARG A 5 50.78 -17.91 -63.27
CA ARG A 5 50.31 -16.77 -62.44
C ARG A 5 49.70 -17.34 -61.16
N THR A 6 50.34 -17.09 -60.01
CA THR A 6 49.81 -17.39 -58.70
C THR A 6 48.77 -16.32 -58.31
N MET A 7 47.53 -16.78 -58.07
CA MET A 7 46.47 -15.98 -57.49
C MET A 7 46.71 -15.82 -55.95
N GLY A 8 46.92 -14.61 -55.51
CA GLY A 8 47.06 -14.29 -54.12
C GLY A 8 45.69 -14.20 -53.45
N ASP A 9 45.48 -15.04 -52.42
CA ASP A 9 44.33 -15.02 -51.55
C ASP A 9 44.33 -13.75 -50.67
N ALA A 10 43.47 -12.82 -50.99
CA ALA A 10 43.17 -11.66 -50.13
C ALA A 10 42.26 -12.10 -48.98
N ARG A 11 42.86 -12.46 -47.83
CA ARG A 11 42.11 -12.65 -46.58
C ARG A 11 41.69 -11.32 -46.05
N VAL A 12 40.41 -10.96 -46.18
CA VAL A 12 39.78 -9.85 -45.51
C VAL A 12 39.70 -10.19 -44.01
N ARG A 13 40.55 -9.59 -43.21
CA ARG A 13 40.45 -9.64 -41.75
C ARG A 13 39.37 -8.65 -41.30
N ILE A 14 38.17 -9.17 -41.02
CA ILE A 14 37.15 -8.40 -40.30
C ILE A 14 37.60 -8.29 -38.84
N LEU A 15 38.29 -7.19 -38.49
CA LEU A 15 38.49 -6.81 -37.11
C LEU A 15 37.14 -6.34 -36.56
N GLY A 16 36.39 -7.28 -35.99
CA GLY A 16 35.21 -6.95 -35.19
C GLY A 16 35.64 -6.12 -33.98
N HIS A 17 35.17 -4.92 -33.89
CA HIS A 17 35.44 -4.00 -32.76
C HIS A 17 34.56 -4.42 -31.58
N PRO A 18 35.08 -5.11 -30.53
CA PRO A 18 34.28 -5.51 -29.38
C PRO A 18 33.76 -4.30 -28.58
N ALA A 19 34.40 -3.13 -28.77
CA ALA A 19 33.97 -1.89 -28.12
C ALA A 19 32.60 -1.37 -28.55
N ALA A 20 32.21 -1.60 -29.84
CA ALA A 20 30.92 -1.17 -30.36
C ALA A 20 29.74 -2.02 -29.81
N ALA A 21 29.97 -3.31 -29.55
CA ALA A 21 28.95 -4.20 -28.95
C ALA A 21 28.72 -3.88 -27.46
N LEU A 22 29.77 -3.50 -26.74
CA LEU A 22 29.67 -3.11 -25.33
C LEU A 22 28.93 -1.78 -25.14
N ALA A 23 29.14 -0.81 -26.05
CA ALA A 23 28.42 0.49 -26.01
C ALA A 23 26.92 0.32 -26.33
N ALA A 24 26.52 -0.58 -27.21
CA ALA A 24 25.13 -0.86 -27.52
C ALA A 24 24.39 -1.55 -26.35
N ALA A 25 25.06 -2.41 -25.57
CA ALA A 25 24.48 -3.07 -24.39
C ALA A 25 24.22 -2.10 -23.23
N LEU A 26 25.02 -1.04 -23.09
CA LEU A 26 24.84 -0.01 -22.05
C LEU A 26 23.67 0.94 -22.34
N LEU A 27 23.25 1.10 -23.58
CA LEU A 27 22.14 1.98 -23.96
C LEU A 27 20.76 1.32 -23.75
N LEU A 28 20.66 -0.01 -23.64
CA LEU A 28 19.39 -0.71 -23.37
C LEU A 28 18.98 -0.73 -21.89
N SER A 29 19.85 -0.41 -20.95
CA SER A 29 19.53 -0.40 -19.52
C SER A 29 18.88 0.90 -19.02
N ALA A 30 18.74 1.93 -19.87
CA ALA A 30 18.27 3.26 -19.45
C ALA A 30 16.73 3.44 -19.46
N CYS A 31 15.93 2.42 -19.83
CA CYS A 31 14.47 2.54 -19.95
C CYS A 31 13.66 1.89 -18.81
N ALA A 32 14.25 1.67 -17.65
CA ALA A 32 13.45 1.30 -16.48
C ALA A 32 12.71 2.54 -15.95
N SER A 33 11.48 2.77 -16.40
CA SER A 33 10.60 3.78 -15.80
C SER A 33 10.46 3.49 -14.31
N ALA A 34 10.70 4.49 -13.46
CA ALA A 34 10.46 4.37 -12.02
C ALA A 34 9.01 3.90 -11.77
N PRO A 35 8.77 2.98 -10.83
CA PRO A 35 7.43 2.54 -10.48
C PRO A 35 6.55 3.73 -10.12
N LYS A 36 5.32 3.77 -10.64
CA LYS A 36 4.37 4.84 -10.29
C LYS A 36 4.05 4.76 -8.79
N PRO A 37 4.03 5.89 -8.07
CA PRO A 37 3.67 5.89 -6.68
C PRO A 37 2.20 5.48 -6.51
N THR A 38 1.92 4.75 -5.43
CA THR A 38 0.55 4.46 -4.99
C THR A 38 0.08 5.61 -4.14
N THR A 39 -1.01 6.28 -4.52
CA THR A 39 -1.56 7.39 -3.77
C THR A 39 -2.98 7.09 -3.32
N VAL A 40 -3.35 7.56 -2.14
CA VAL A 40 -4.72 7.47 -1.65
C VAL A 40 -5.23 8.84 -1.20
N THR A 41 -6.48 9.11 -1.54
CA THR A 41 -7.27 10.17 -0.92
C THR A 41 -8.30 9.49 -0.05
N GLY A 42 -8.24 9.74 1.25
CA GLY A 42 -9.10 9.09 2.23
C GLY A 42 -10.15 10.03 2.80
N THR A 43 -11.31 9.47 3.13
CA THR A 43 -12.35 10.13 3.90
C THR A 43 -12.75 9.23 5.05
N VAL A 44 -12.72 9.75 6.27
CA VAL A 44 -13.23 9.11 7.48
C VAL A 44 -14.50 9.82 7.88
N GLN A 45 -15.60 9.09 7.97
CA GLN A 45 -16.93 9.61 8.30
C GLN A 45 -17.50 8.86 9.50
N THR A 46 -18.04 9.57 10.45
CA THR A 46 -18.70 9.01 11.63
C THR A 46 -20.19 9.33 11.59
N SER A 47 -21.01 8.39 12.06
CA SER A 47 -22.44 8.67 12.27
C SER A 47 -22.69 9.59 13.47
N ALA A 48 -23.86 10.21 13.53
CA ALA A 48 -24.26 11.00 14.71
C ALA A 48 -24.41 10.13 15.96
N GLU A 49 -24.69 8.83 15.81
CA GLU A 49 -24.90 7.85 16.89
C GLU A 49 -23.67 7.01 17.19
N ILE A 50 -22.48 7.44 16.74
CA ILE A 50 -21.24 6.69 16.89
C ILE A 50 -20.94 6.36 18.35
N ASN A 51 -20.44 5.13 18.61
CA ASN A 51 -19.87 4.68 19.87
C ASN A 51 -20.75 5.01 21.09
N PRO A 52 -22.03 4.58 21.15
CA PRO A 52 -22.96 4.96 22.19
C PRO A 52 -22.53 4.44 23.56
N SER A 53 -22.80 5.24 24.60
CA SER A 53 -22.68 4.81 25.99
C SER A 53 -23.85 3.89 26.38
N ALA A 54 -23.83 3.30 27.59
CA ALA A 54 -24.94 2.52 28.13
C ALA A 54 -26.26 3.30 28.19
N SER A 55 -26.21 4.63 28.26
CA SER A 55 -27.35 5.53 28.20
C SER A 55 -27.66 6.02 26.77
N HIS A 56 -27.19 5.32 25.75
CA HIS A 56 -27.35 5.61 24.32
C HIS A 56 -26.84 7.00 23.88
N ARG A 57 -25.98 7.63 24.65
CA ARG A 57 -25.37 8.90 24.24
C ARG A 57 -24.15 8.65 23.37
N PRO A 58 -24.08 9.29 22.18
CA PRO A 58 -22.91 9.20 21.29
C PRO A 58 -21.64 9.66 22.01
N SER A 59 -20.51 9.07 21.64
CA SER A 59 -19.21 9.38 22.24
C SER A 59 -18.13 9.41 21.18
N PRO A 60 -17.05 10.16 21.36
CA PRO A 60 -15.90 10.12 20.46
C PRO A 60 -15.34 8.71 20.31
N LEU A 61 -14.78 8.42 19.14
CA LEU A 61 -14.24 7.13 18.75
C LEU A 61 -12.82 7.29 18.27
N LEU A 62 -11.91 6.48 18.83
CA LEU A 62 -10.55 6.35 18.31
C LEU A 62 -10.57 5.40 17.10
N ILE A 63 -10.11 5.90 15.97
CA ILE A 63 -9.95 5.15 14.70
C ILE A 63 -8.47 5.13 14.36
N ARG A 64 -7.93 3.96 14.03
CA ARG A 64 -6.57 3.78 13.52
C ARG A 64 -6.62 3.25 12.11
N ILE A 65 -5.77 3.81 11.25
CA ILE A 65 -5.56 3.37 9.87
C ILE A 65 -4.13 2.85 9.77
N TYR A 66 -3.99 1.63 9.28
CA TYR A 66 -2.72 0.93 9.15
C TYR A 66 -2.37 0.72 7.67
N GLU A 67 -1.12 0.98 7.31
CA GLU A 67 -0.52 0.48 6.07
C GLU A 67 0.14 -0.86 6.36
N LEU A 68 -0.25 -1.90 5.61
CA LEU A 68 0.16 -3.28 5.86
C LEU A 68 0.75 -3.93 4.61
N LYS A 69 1.78 -4.76 4.80
CA LYS A 69 2.34 -5.64 3.75
C LYS A 69 1.47 -6.87 3.52
N SER A 70 0.87 -7.40 4.59
CA SER A 70 0.02 -8.59 4.59
C SER A 70 -1.17 -8.36 5.52
N ASP A 71 -2.27 -9.03 5.25
CA ASP A 71 -3.49 -8.99 6.06
C ASP A 71 -3.52 -10.08 7.14
N ALA A 72 -2.62 -11.07 7.08
CA ALA A 72 -2.69 -12.27 7.91
C ALA A 72 -2.60 -11.97 9.41
N ALA A 73 -1.56 -11.23 9.84
CA ALA A 73 -1.39 -10.87 11.25
C ALA A 73 -2.53 -9.96 11.74
N PHE A 74 -2.99 -9.02 10.90
CA PHE A 74 -4.08 -8.12 11.25
C PHE A 74 -5.42 -8.87 11.43
N ASN A 75 -5.72 -9.84 10.59
CA ASN A 75 -6.92 -10.66 10.68
C ASN A 75 -6.88 -11.67 11.84
N ALA A 76 -5.69 -12.17 12.19
CA ALA A 76 -5.51 -13.14 13.29
C ALA A 76 -5.50 -12.48 14.68
N ALA A 77 -5.11 -11.20 14.77
CA ALA A 77 -4.98 -10.53 16.06
C ALA A 77 -6.34 -10.24 16.71
N ASP A 78 -6.42 -10.34 18.04
CA ASP A 78 -7.54 -9.85 18.82
C ASP A 78 -7.48 -8.32 19.00
N PHE A 79 -8.60 -7.74 19.47
CA PHE A 79 -8.70 -6.29 19.66
C PHE A 79 -7.64 -5.74 20.60
N MET A 80 -7.42 -6.36 21.75
CA MET A 80 -6.50 -5.85 22.76
C MET A 80 -5.05 -5.89 22.29
N SER A 81 -4.69 -6.91 21.51
CA SER A 81 -3.37 -7.01 20.88
C SER A 81 -3.13 -5.85 19.91
N LEU A 82 -4.09 -5.51 19.04
CA LEU A 82 -3.99 -4.37 18.13
C LEU A 82 -4.12 -3.03 18.86
N TYR A 83 -4.92 -2.95 19.92
CA TYR A 83 -5.13 -1.71 20.65
C TYR A 83 -3.91 -1.30 21.47
N GLN A 84 -3.29 -2.25 22.19
CA GLN A 84 -2.21 -1.98 23.14
C GLN A 84 -0.81 -2.23 22.58
N ARG A 85 -0.66 -3.18 21.65
CA ARG A 85 0.63 -3.71 21.21
C ARG A 85 0.69 -3.96 19.70
N ASP A 86 0.09 -3.06 18.92
CA ASP A 86 -0.02 -3.21 17.47
C ASP A 86 1.34 -3.44 16.77
N GLN A 87 2.40 -2.77 17.19
CA GLN A 87 3.75 -3.01 16.64
C GLN A 87 4.23 -4.44 16.85
N ALA A 88 3.97 -5.02 18.03
CA ALA A 88 4.35 -6.41 18.30
C ALA A 88 3.42 -7.39 17.61
N ALA A 89 2.11 -7.10 17.58
CA ALA A 89 1.11 -7.96 16.96
C ALA A 89 1.24 -8.03 15.44
N LEU A 90 1.55 -6.91 14.80
CA LEU A 90 1.70 -6.82 13.34
C LEU A 90 3.15 -7.03 12.88
N ALA A 91 4.13 -6.80 13.76
CA ALA A 91 5.56 -7.02 13.51
C ALA A 91 6.03 -6.46 12.16
N ALA A 92 6.57 -7.32 11.28
CA ALA A 92 7.10 -6.94 9.98
C ALA A 92 6.03 -6.53 8.95
N ASP A 93 4.76 -6.82 9.20
CA ASP A 93 3.65 -6.47 8.31
C ASP A 93 3.22 -5.00 8.48
N LEU A 94 3.52 -4.38 9.61
CA LEU A 94 3.21 -2.97 9.85
C LEU A 94 4.22 -2.06 9.13
N ILE A 95 3.73 -1.21 8.24
CA ILE A 95 4.53 -0.19 7.55
C ILE A 95 4.35 1.17 8.23
N ALA A 96 3.10 1.59 8.40
CA ALA A 96 2.75 2.87 8.99
C ALA A 96 1.39 2.81 9.68
N LYS A 97 1.17 3.76 10.59
CA LYS A 97 -0.10 3.92 11.32
C LYS A 97 -0.44 5.40 11.44
N GLU A 98 -1.72 5.70 11.28
CA GLU A 98 -2.31 7.00 11.62
C GLU A 98 -3.47 6.81 12.60
N GLU A 99 -3.69 7.82 13.42
CA GLU A 99 -4.65 7.77 14.53
C GLU A 99 -5.52 9.02 14.53
N PHE A 100 -6.83 8.83 14.64
CA PHE A 100 -7.82 9.90 14.65
C PHE A 100 -8.79 9.70 15.82
N VAL A 101 -8.98 10.74 16.62
CA VAL A 101 -10.12 10.79 17.53
C VAL A 101 -11.23 11.56 16.82
N MET A 102 -12.33 10.88 16.54
CA MET A 102 -13.45 11.39 15.74
C MET A 102 -14.66 11.64 16.64
N SER A 103 -15.26 12.83 16.50
CA SER A 103 -16.51 13.19 17.17
C SER A 103 -17.73 12.61 16.43
N PRO A 104 -18.92 12.50 17.11
CA PRO A 104 -20.15 12.14 16.43
C PRO A 104 -20.48 13.08 15.25
N GLY A 105 -20.78 12.52 14.07
CA GLY A 105 -21.10 13.25 12.85
C GLY A 105 -19.93 13.94 12.16
N GLU A 106 -18.69 13.69 12.59
CA GLU A 106 -17.50 14.32 12.03
C GLU A 106 -17.10 13.66 10.70
N THR A 107 -16.57 14.47 9.79
CA THR A 107 -15.91 13.99 8.55
C THR A 107 -14.51 14.58 8.47
N LYS A 108 -13.52 13.74 8.23
CA LYS A 108 -12.12 14.13 8.06
C LYS A 108 -11.59 13.54 6.75
N THR A 109 -10.80 14.32 6.03
CA THR A 109 -10.13 13.88 4.79
C THR A 109 -8.62 13.86 4.99
N PHE A 110 -7.95 12.93 4.29
CA PHE A 110 -6.50 12.86 4.23
C PHE A 110 -6.05 12.48 2.82
N ALA A 111 -4.82 12.81 2.48
CA ALA A 111 -4.18 12.39 1.24
C ALA A 111 -2.74 12.01 1.54
N LYS A 112 -2.31 10.88 1.00
CA LYS A 112 -0.92 10.41 1.18
C LYS A 112 -0.44 9.54 0.05
N THR A 113 0.87 9.49 -0.10
CA THR A 113 1.56 8.47 -0.90
C THR A 113 1.88 7.29 0.02
N LEU A 114 1.42 6.11 -0.36
CA LEU A 114 1.68 4.88 0.38
C LEU A 114 3.11 4.39 0.11
N ALA A 115 3.67 3.66 1.07
CA ALA A 115 4.93 2.98 0.87
C ALA A 115 4.83 1.95 -0.28
N PRO A 116 5.91 1.68 -1.03
CA PRO A 116 5.89 0.75 -2.17
C PRO A 116 5.45 -0.67 -1.81
N ASP A 117 5.69 -1.08 -0.56
CA ASP A 117 5.35 -2.40 -0.05
C ASP A 117 3.93 -2.50 0.50
N THR A 118 3.18 -1.40 0.56
CA THR A 118 1.79 -1.41 1.05
C THR A 118 0.91 -2.23 0.11
N ARG A 119 0.20 -3.21 0.67
CA ARG A 119 -0.75 -4.09 -0.03
C ARG A 119 -2.15 -3.99 0.53
N PHE A 120 -2.29 -3.57 1.78
CA PHE A 120 -3.58 -3.44 2.45
C PHE A 120 -3.65 -2.16 3.28
N ILE A 121 -4.86 -1.64 3.43
CA ILE A 121 -5.21 -0.65 4.42
C ILE A 121 -6.12 -1.32 5.43
N GLY A 122 -5.63 -1.49 6.66
CA GLY A 122 -6.38 -1.96 7.79
C GLY A 122 -6.97 -0.78 8.58
N VAL A 123 -8.15 -0.96 9.14
CA VAL A 123 -8.81 0.04 9.99
C VAL A 123 -9.30 -0.64 11.25
N THR A 124 -9.03 -0.03 12.40
CA THR A 124 -9.62 -0.43 13.69
C THR A 124 -10.34 0.75 14.33
N ALA A 125 -11.38 0.45 15.09
CA ALA A 125 -12.17 1.43 15.83
C ALA A 125 -12.40 0.94 17.26
N ALA A 126 -12.03 1.77 18.26
CA ALA A 126 -12.06 1.41 19.67
C ALA A 126 -13.44 1.71 20.29
N TYR A 127 -14.42 0.88 19.92
CA TYR A 127 -15.77 0.98 20.49
C TYR A 127 -15.80 0.62 21.98
N ARG A 128 -16.67 1.25 22.72
CA ARG A 128 -16.94 0.94 24.14
C ARG A 128 -17.49 -0.48 24.29
N ASP A 129 -18.45 -0.83 23.44
CA ASP A 129 -19.05 -2.15 23.36
C ASP A 129 -18.31 -2.98 22.29
N ILE A 130 -17.08 -3.35 22.63
CA ILE A 130 -16.20 -4.08 21.73
C ILE A 130 -16.69 -5.51 21.42
N GLU A 131 -17.43 -6.09 22.35
CA GLU A 131 -17.94 -7.47 22.22
C GLU A 131 -19.00 -7.59 21.11
N HIS A 132 -19.80 -6.54 20.91
CA HIS A 132 -20.84 -6.51 19.89
C HIS A 132 -20.46 -5.69 18.65
N ALA A 133 -19.30 -5.00 18.69
CA ALA A 133 -18.89 -4.15 17.58
C ALA A 133 -18.13 -4.91 16.48
N LYS A 134 -18.42 -4.56 15.24
CA LYS A 134 -17.53 -4.83 14.12
C LYS A 134 -16.41 -3.80 14.11
N TRP A 135 -15.39 -4.03 14.93
CA TRP A 135 -14.37 -3.06 15.28
C TRP A 135 -13.19 -2.97 14.28
N ARG A 136 -13.12 -3.85 13.28
CA ARG A 136 -12.07 -3.83 12.25
C ARG A 136 -12.62 -4.00 10.84
N SER A 137 -11.88 -3.45 9.88
CA SER A 137 -12.09 -3.63 8.44
C SER A 137 -10.76 -3.58 7.73
N ILE A 138 -10.64 -4.24 6.58
CA ILE A 138 -9.42 -4.25 5.78
C ILE A 138 -9.78 -4.25 4.30
N VAL A 139 -9.00 -3.52 3.49
CA VAL A 139 -9.17 -3.44 2.04
C VAL A 139 -7.82 -3.58 1.32
N PRO A 140 -7.77 -4.30 0.19
CA PRO A 140 -6.56 -4.42 -0.61
C PRO A 140 -6.29 -3.12 -1.38
N VAL A 141 -5.00 -2.79 -1.55
CA VAL A 141 -4.50 -1.65 -2.33
C VAL A 141 -3.94 -2.13 -3.65
N GLN A 142 -4.18 -1.40 -4.73
CA GLN A 142 -3.57 -1.65 -6.03
C GLN A 142 -2.31 -0.80 -6.19
N PRO A 143 -1.11 -1.40 -6.23
CA PRO A 143 0.14 -0.66 -6.38
C PRO A 143 0.18 0.17 -7.67
N GLY A 144 0.80 1.35 -7.60
CA GLY A 144 0.99 2.23 -8.75
C GLY A 144 -0.26 2.95 -9.22
N GLN A 145 -1.34 2.96 -8.44
CA GLN A 145 -2.61 3.62 -8.77
C GLN A 145 -2.99 4.69 -7.75
N ALA A 146 -3.74 5.70 -8.22
CA ALA A 146 -4.45 6.63 -7.36
C ALA A 146 -5.81 6.03 -7.00
N GLN A 147 -6.15 5.98 -5.72
CA GLN A 147 -7.35 5.32 -5.21
C GLN A 147 -8.04 6.18 -4.14
N LYS A 148 -9.35 5.99 -3.98
CA LYS A 148 -10.13 6.62 -2.91
C LYS A 148 -10.41 5.60 -1.82
N VAL A 149 -10.11 5.93 -0.57
CA VAL A 149 -10.43 5.12 0.61
C VAL A 149 -11.54 5.81 1.38
N THR A 150 -12.64 5.12 1.60
CA THR A 150 -13.73 5.62 2.45
C THR A 150 -13.85 4.74 3.68
N VAL A 151 -13.70 5.35 4.85
CA VAL A 151 -13.92 4.71 6.15
C VAL A 151 -15.22 5.27 6.72
N ARG A 152 -16.19 4.40 7.02
CA ARG A 152 -17.43 4.76 7.69
C ARG A 152 -17.50 4.07 9.03
N ALA A 153 -17.72 4.86 10.08
CA ALA A 153 -17.92 4.35 11.42
C ALA A 153 -19.34 4.68 11.88
N GLY A 154 -20.16 3.65 12.01
CA GLY A 154 -21.51 3.70 12.55
C GLY A 154 -21.52 3.50 14.07
N ALA A 155 -22.71 3.27 14.65
CA ALA A 155 -22.87 3.10 16.09
C ALA A 155 -21.95 2.00 16.66
N LEU A 156 -21.90 0.82 16.02
CA LEU A 156 -21.13 -0.34 16.46
C LEU A 156 -20.39 -1.05 15.30
N ALA A 157 -20.17 -0.38 14.18
CA ALA A 157 -19.46 -0.99 13.07
C ALA A 157 -18.56 0.00 12.35
N VAL A 158 -17.33 -0.40 12.04
CA VAL A 158 -16.44 0.31 11.12
C VAL A 158 -16.33 -0.48 9.81
N GLU A 159 -16.37 0.24 8.70
CA GLU A 159 -16.24 -0.28 7.36
C GLU A 159 -15.27 0.56 6.55
N ALA A 160 -14.40 -0.10 5.81
CA ALA A 160 -13.53 0.51 4.83
C ALA A 160 -13.93 0.03 3.44
N ALA A 161 -13.89 0.92 2.48
CA ALA A 161 -14.08 0.62 1.07
C ALA A 161 -13.01 1.35 0.25
N ILE A 162 -12.59 0.74 -0.87
CA ILE A 162 -11.67 1.35 -1.81
C ILE A 162 -12.34 1.48 -3.17
N GLY A 163 -12.15 2.63 -3.81
CA GLY A 163 -12.67 2.94 -5.14
C GLY A 163 -11.59 3.57 -6.03
N LYS A 164 -11.90 3.70 -7.28
CA LYS A 164 -11.06 4.39 -8.26
C LYS A 164 -11.25 5.89 -8.20
#